data_aabbe3f2ec23db7d3145bcb80126a039
#
_entry.id   aabbe3f2ec23db7d3145bcb80126a039
#
_cell.length_a   1.000
_cell.length_b   1.000
_cell.length_c   1.000
_cell.angle_alpha   90.00
_cell.angle_beta   90.00
_cell.angle_gamma   90.00
#
_symmetry.space_group_name_H-M   'P 1'
#
loop_
_entity.id
_entity.type
_entity.pdbx_description
1 polymer ?
#
loop_
_entity_poly.entity_id
_entity_poly.type
_entity_poly.pdbx_seq_one_letter_code
_entity_poly.pdbx_strand_id
1 'polypeptide(L)'
;MVVDEANVDFGAETAIPLISTYPNLLVVQTMSKSRALAGLRVGYAIGDAGLIEALTRVKNSFNSYPPGRPAQAGPIAALEDEEYFQRNRSRVMEERDRMTRELSRLGFEVLPSKADFVFARHPTHGGAELAAALRKQRVLVRHFDKPRIADYVRITIGASTETDRLLAALTRGLEHAAPS
;
A
#
# COMPACT_ATOMS: atom_id res chain seq x y z
N MET A 1 21.26 -7.39 -0.12
CA MET A 1 19.87 -7.39 0.40
C MET A 1 19.10 -6.30 -0.34
N VAL A 2 17.83 -6.53 -0.68
CA VAL A 2 16.95 -5.49 -1.25
C VAL A 2 15.78 -5.30 -0.28
N VAL A 3 15.51 -4.05 0.09
CA VAL A 3 14.36 -3.66 0.92
C VAL A 3 13.40 -2.87 0.04
N ASP A 4 12.18 -3.38 -0.12
CA ASP A 4 11.11 -2.69 -0.84
C ASP A 4 10.36 -1.78 0.14
N GLU A 5 10.54 -0.49 -0.05
CA GLU A 5 9.91 0.58 0.74
C GLU A 5 8.77 1.28 -0.02
N ALA A 6 8.04 0.57 -0.85
CA ALA A 6 6.94 1.17 -1.62
C ALA A 6 5.88 1.88 -0.75
N ASN A 7 5.79 1.55 0.53
CA ASN A 7 4.81 2.12 1.48
C ASN A 7 5.44 2.87 2.65
N VAL A 8 6.73 3.11 2.66
CA VAL A 8 7.47 3.71 3.80
C VAL A 8 6.89 5.05 4.25
N ASP A 9 6.44 5.86 3.31
CA ASP A 9 5.89 7.20 3.57
C ASP A 9 4.65 7.20 4.49
N PHE A 10 3.96 6.08 4.63
CA PHE A 10 2.76 5.98 5.48
C PHE A 10 3.07 5.67 6.96
N GLY A 11 4.25 6.06 7.43
CA GLY A 11 4.65 6.05 8.83
C GLY A 11 5.54 4.87 9.22
N ALA A 12 6.17 4.19 8.26
CA ALA A 12 7.24 3.24 8.53
C ALA A 12 8.60 3.96 8.69
N GLU A 13 9.56 3.27 9.29
CA GLU A 13 10.95 3.71 9.34
C GLU A 13 11.68 3.24 8.08
N THR A 14 12.48 4.13 7.50
CA THR A 14 13.28 3.80 6.32
C THR A 14 14.59 3.12 6.71
N ALA A 15 15.03 2.17 5.88
CA ALA A 15 16.34 1.53 5.99
C ALA A 15 17.48 2.35 5.34
N ILE A 16 17.20 3.52 4.73
CA ILE A 16 18.20 4.36 4.07
C ILE A 16 19.40 4.67 4.96
N PRO A 17 19.27 5.03 6.26
CA PRO A 17 20.42 5.30 7.11
C PRO A 17 21.39 4.11 7.27
N LEU A 18 20.92 2.89 7.05
CA LEU A 18 21.74 1.69 7.17
C LEU A 18 22.67 1.47 5.96
N ILE A 19 22.45 2.16 4.84
CA ILE A 19 23.27 2.02 3.62
C ILE A 19 24.73 2.36 3.89
N SER A 20 25.01 3.34 4.72
CA SER A 20 26.38 3.72 5.09
C SER A 20 27.14 2.61 5.84
N THR A 21 26.41 1.72 6.54
CA THR A 21 26.99 0.60 7.29
C THR A 21 27.02 -0.69 6.48
N TYR A 22 26.04 -0.86 5.59
CA TYR A 22 25.85 -2.09 4.83
C TYR A 22 25.90 -1.82 3.31
N PRO A 23 27.09 -1.84 2.68
CA PRO A 23 27.24 -1.52 1.27
C PRO A 23 26.51 -2.49 0.33
N ASN A 24 26.08 -3.66 0.81
CA ASN A 24 25.27 -4.62 0.07
C ASN A 24 23.75 -4.42 0.24
N LEU A 25 23.31 -3.29 0.86
CA LEU A 25 21.91 -2.92 1.01
C LEU A 25 21.47 -2.03 -0.15
N LEU A 26 20.33 -2.38 -0.74
CA LEU A 26 19.63 -1.57 -1.73
C LEU A 26 18.22 -1.31 -1.22
N VAL A 27 17.83 -0.05 -1.17
CA VAL A 27 16.45 0.37 -0.83
C VAL A 27 15.75 0.79 -2.11
N VAL A 28 14.53 0.29 -2.33
CA VAL A 28 13.72 0.62 -3.51
C VAL A 28 12.46 1.35 -3.07
N GLN A 29 12.19 2.50 -3.67
CA GLN A 29 11.00 3.31 -3.41
C GLN A 29 10.26 3.64 -4.71
N THR A 30 9.02 4.12 -4.60
CA THR A 30 8.16 4.40 -5.76
C THR A 30 7.38 5.70 -5.61
N MET A 31 7.13 6.37 -6.73
CA MET A 31 6.21 7.50 -6.82
C MET A 31 4.74 7.05 -6.95
N SER A 32 4.48 5.74 -7.03
CA SER A 32 3.16 5.19 -7.36
C SER A 32 2.13 5.28 -6.24
N LYS A 33 2.57 5.42 -4.98
CA LYS A 33 1.72 5.37 -3.78
C LYS A 33 1.51 6.75 -3.19
N SER A 34 2.37 7.16 -2.28
CA SER A 34 2.26 8.41 -1.53
C SER A 34 2.23 9.67 -2.39
N ARG A 35 2.93 9.64 -3.53
CA ARG A 35 2.94 10.73 -4.51
C ARG A 35 1.86 10.61 -5.60
N ALA A 36 0.98 9.58 -5.54
CA ALA A 36 -0.16 9.36 -6.44
C ALA A 36 0.19 9.29 -7.94
N LEU A 37 1.42 8.93 -8.31
CA LEU A 37 1.91 8.91 -9.69
C LEU A 37 2.01 7.50 -10.29
N ALA A 38 1.11 6.60 -9.91
CA ALA A 38 1.13 5.20 -10.37
C ALA A 38 1.14 5.05 -11.91
N GLY A 39 0.47 5.95 -12.63
CA GLY A 39 0.42 5.95 -14.09
C GLY A 39 1.73 6.32 -14.78
N LEU A 40 2.63 7.05 -14.12
CA LEU A 40 3.91 7.47 -14.69
C LEU A 40 4.99 6.38 -14.62
N ARG A 41 4.79 5.31 -13.87
CA ARG A 41 5.69 4.15 -13.75
C ARG A 41 7.10 4.52 -13.30
N VAL A 42 7.23 5.40 -12.30
CA VAL A 42 8.52 5.86 -11.77
C VAL A 42 8.76 5.27 -10.39
N GLY A 43 9.92 4.70 -10.22
CA GLY A 43 10.52 4.27 -8.96
C GLY A 43 12.02 4.57 -8.99
N TYR A 44 12.66 4.44 -7.85
CA TYR A 44 14.09 4.70 -7.71
C TYR A 44 14.70 3.76 -6.68
N ALA A 45 16.01 3.57 -6.80
CA ALA A 45 16.81 2.77 -5.90
C ALA A 45 17.87 3.66 -5.24
N ILE A 46 18.13 3.40 -3.97
CA ILE A 46 19.13 4.08 -3.15
C ILE A 46 20.07 3.01 -2.60
N GLY A 47 21.36 3.18 -2.76
CA GLY A 47 22.37 2.21 -2.32
C GLY A 47 23.79 2.70 -2.55
N ASP A 48 24.75 1.84 -2.23
CA ASP A 48 26.16 2.08 -2.55
C ASP A 48 26.37 2.34 -4.06
N ALA A 49 27.31 3.21 -4.38
CA ALA A 49 27.59 3.62 -5.77
C ALA A 49 27.88 2.43 -6.69
N GLY A 50 28.59 1.41 -6.19
CA GLY A 50 28.89 0.20 -6.97
C GLY A 50 27.64 -0.62 -7.30
N LEU A 51 26.65 -0.69 -6.38
CA LEU A 51 25.35 -1.33 -6.65
C LEU A 51 24.54 -0.55 -7.67
N ILE A 52 24.52 0.77 -7.56
CA ILE A 52 23.80 1.64 -8.51
C ILE A 52 24.44 1.56 -9.91
N GLU A 53 25.77 1.53 -10.00
CA GLU A 53 26.46 1.32 -11.27
C GLU A 53 26.11 -0.04 -11.89
N ALA A 54 26.10 -1.11 -11.10
CA ALA A 54 25.71 -2.45 -11.58
C ALA A 54 24.27 -2.45 -12.12
N LEU A 55 23.32 -1.84 -11.42
CA LEU A 55 21.93 -1.68 -11.89
C LEU A 55 21.87 -0.89 -13.21
N THR A 56 22.65 0.17 -13.32
CA THR A 56 22.71 1.01 -14.53
C THR A 56 23.25 0.22 -15.73
N ARG A 57 24.28 -0.60 -15.53
CA ARG A 57 24.82 -1.50 -16.57
C ARG A 57 23.77 -2.52 -17.04
N VAL A 58 23.08 -3.18 -16.11
CA VAL A 58 22.01 -4.14 -16.42
C VAL A 58 20.88 -3.44 -17.17
N LYS A 59 20.41 -2.30 -16.69
CA LYS A 59 19.38 -1.50 -17.37
C LYS A 59 19.79 -1.16 -18.81
N ASN A 60 20.99 -0.68 -19.00
CA ASN A 60 21.47 -0.24 -20.31
C ASN A 60 21.70 -1.40 -21.29
N SER A 61 21.83 -2.65 -20.81
CA SER A 61 22.00 -3.82 -21.68
C SER A 61 20.70 -4.29 -22.35
N PHE A 62 19.52 -3.92 -21.81
CA PHE A 62 18.24 -4.29 -22.43
C PHE A 62 17.29 -3.11 -22.67
N ASN A 63 17.43 -2.00 -21.95
CA ASN A 63 16.65 -0.78 -22.14
C ASN A 63 17.45 0.46 -21.74
N SER A 64 18.15 1.03 -22.72
CA SER A 64 18.98 2.23 -22.54
C SER A 64 18.17 3.54 -22.55
N TYR A 65 16.90 3.50 -22.95
CA TYR A 65 16.09 4.71 -23.09
C TYR A 65 15.72 5.29 -21.71
N PRO A 66 15.84 6.61 -21.53
CA PRO A 66 15.43 7.28 -20.31
C PRO A 66 13.88 7.29 -20.17
N PRO A 67 13.35 7.55 -18.96
CA PRO A 67 11.95 7.85 -18.78
C PRO A 67 11.50 9.02 -19.67
N GLY A 68 10.30 8.95 -20.24
CA GLY A 68 9.74 10.02 -21.06
C GLY A 68 9.58 11.33 -20.28
N ARG A 69 9.47 12.46 -20.99
CA ARG A 69 9.38 13.80 -20.38
C ARG A 69 8.32 13.93 -19.27
N PRO A 70 7.07 13.41 -19.42
CA PRO A 70 6.09 13.45 -18.34
C PRO A 70 6.52 12.66 -17.11
N ALA A 71 7.18 11.50 -17.31
CA ALA A 71 7.69 10.66 -16.23
C ALA A 71 8.91 11.27 -15.51
N GLN A 72 9.54 12.29 -16.07
CA GLN A 72 10.57 13.08 -15.41
C GLN A 72 9.97 14.30 -14.70
N ALA A 73 9.13 15.07 -15.38
CA ALA A 73 8.56 16.31 -14.86
C ALA A 73 7.57 16.05 -13.67
N GLY A 74 6.75 15.00 -13.76
CA GLY A 74 5.76 14.70 -12.73
C GLY A 74 6.38 14.43 -11.36
N PRO A 75 7.38 13.52 -11.20
CA PRO A 75 8.07 13.31 -9.94
C PRO A 75 8.76 14.55 -9.38
N ILE A 76 9.37 15.39 -10.23
CA ILE A 76 10.00 16.64 -9.79
C ILE A 76 8.94 17.55 -9.15
N ALA A 77 7.86 17.82 -9.86
CA ALA A 77 6.76 18.64 -9.34
C ALA A 77 6.14 18.05 -8.06
N ALA A 78 6.00 16.71 -7.99
CA ALA A 78 5.47 16.05 -6.80
C ALA A 78 6.41 16.10 -5.58
N LEU A 79 7.73 16.18 -5.80
CA LEU A 79 8.70 16.38 -4.72
C LEU A 79 8.73 17.83 -4.23
N GLU A 80 8.48 18.79 -5.13
CA GLU A 80 8.41 20.22 -4.80
C GLU A 80 7.12 20.58 -4.05
N ASP A 81 6.02 19.83 -4.25
CA ASP A 81 4.74 20.03 -3.55
C ASP A 81 4.67 19.24 -2.23
N GLU A 82 5.51 19.60 -1.29
CA GLU A 82 5.59 18.94 0.01
C GLU A 82 4.31 19.13 0.85
N GLU A 83 3.65 20.27 0.75
CA GLU A 83 2.41 20.55 1.49
C GLU A 83 1.29 19.59 1.07
N TYR A 84 1.08 19.41 -0.23
CA TYR A 84 0.10 18.47 -0.75
C TYR A 84 0.42 17.03 -0.33
N PHE A 85 1.69 16.64 -0.41
CA PHE A 85 2.15 15.32 0.02
C PHE A 85 1.85 15.06 1.49
N GLN A 86 2.27 15.96 2.40
CA GLN A 86 2.06 15.78 3.84
C GLN A 86 0.58 15.75 4.21
N ARG A 87 -0.24 16.59 3.59
CA ARG A 87 -1.68 16.62 3.80
C ARG A 87 -2.35 15.27 3.41
N ASN A 88 -2.00 14.73 2.25
CA ASN A 88 -2.57 13.44 1.82
C ASN A 88 -2.03 12.26 2.62
N ARG A 89 -0.74 12.26 2.93
CA ARG A 89 -0.11 11.26 3.79
C ARG A 89 -0.81 11.19 5.15
N SER A 90 -1.01 12.33 5.81
CA SER A 90 -1.70 12.39 7.11
C SER A 90 -3.12 11.86 7.02
N ARG A 91 -3.88 12.23 5.98
CA ARG A 91 -5.24 11.72 5.77
C ARG A 91 -5.28 10.20 5.63
N VAL A 92 -4.36 9.61 4.88
CA VAL A 92 -4.29 8.14 4.73
C VAL A 92 -3.98 7.48 6.07
N MET A 93 -3.05 8.03 6.85
CA MET A 93 -2.69 7.48 8.17
C MET A 93 -3.86 7.56 9.15
N GLU A 94 -4.52 8.70 9.23
CA GLU A 94 -5.69 8.93 10.10
C GLU A 94 -6.85 7.98 9.73
N GLU A 95 -7.13 7.84 8.44
CA GLU A 95 -8.21 6.99 7.95
C GLU A 95 -7.88 5.48 8.12
N ARG A 96 -6.61 5.08 8.00
CA ARG A 96 -6.16 3.73 8.33
C ARG A 96 -6.41 3.41 9.80
N ASP A 97 -6.05 4.32 10.68
CA ASP A 97 -6.24 4.14 12.11
C ASP A 97 -7.73 4.09 12.48
N ARG A 98 -8.56 4.90 11.83
CA ARG A 98 -10.02 4.86 11.95
C ARG A 98 -10.55 3.50 11.46
N MET A 99 -10.21 3.10 10.26
CA MET A 99 -10.64 1.82 9.67
C MET A 99 -10.26 0.64 10.55
N THR A 100 -9.05 0.63 11.10
CA THR A 100 -8.59 -0.41 12.02
C THR A 100 -9.49 -0.50 13.26
N ARG A 101 -9.81 0.64 13.88
CA ARG A 101 -10.70 0.66 15.06
C ARG A 101 -12.10 0.17 14.73
N GLU A 102 -12.68 0.63 13.63
CA GLU A 102 -14.05 0.26 13.26
C GLU A 102 -14.14 -1.22 12.84
N LEU A 103 -13.16 -1.74 12.10
CA LEU A 103 -13.11 -3.18 11.80
C LEU A 103 -12.98 -4.02 13.06
N SER A 104 -12.17 -3.60 14.04
CA SER A 104 -12.05 -4.30 15.32
C SER A 104 -13.38 -4.30 16.09
N ARG A 105 -14.16 -3.22 16.04
CA ARG A 105 -15.51 -3.16 16.63
C ARG A 105 -16.49 -4.12 15.96
N LEU A 106 -16.31 -4.40 14.67
CA LEU A 106 -17.08 -5.39 13.92
C LEU A 106 -16.57 -6.83 14.12
N GLY A 107 -15.61 -7.07 15.01
CA GLY A 107 -15.09 -8.39 15.33
C GLY A 107 -13.92 -8.86 14.43
N PHE A 108 -13.39 -8.00 13.56
CA PHE A 108 -12.23 -8.36 12.75
C PHE A 108 -10.93 -8.32 13.55
N GLU A 109 -10.06 -9.26 13.25
CA GLU A 109 -8.65 -9.22 13.60
C GLU A 109 -7.89 -8.47 12.49
N VAL A 110 -7.30 -7.32 12.82
CA VAL A 110 -6.58 -6.47 11.88
C VAL A 110 -5.09 -6.52 12.20
N LEU A 111 -4.28 -6.91 11.23
CA LEU A 111 -2.83 -6.90 11.40
C LEU A 111 -2.30 -5.47 11.45
N PRO A 112 -1.27 -5.19 12.27
CA PRO A 112 -0.60 -3.89 12.29
C PRO A 112 -0.13 -3.50 10.90
N SER A 113 -0.41 -2.26 10.49
CA SER A 113 -0.04 -1.76 9.16
C SER A 113 0.62 -0.39 9.23
N LYS A 114 1.66 -0.23 8.40
CA LYS A 114 2.32 1.04 8.07
C LYS A 114 2.25 1.30 6.55
N ALA A 115 1.22 0.74 5.89
CA ALA A 115 0.98 0.86 4.46
C ALA A 115 -0.32 1.64 4.18
N ASP A 116 -0.62 1.83 2.89
CA ASP A 116 -1.88 2.38 2.37
C ASP A 116 -3.04 1.36 2.36
N PHE A 117 -2.91 0.28 3.12
CA PHE A 117 -3.93 -0.76 3.27
C PHE A 117 -3.89 -1.38 4.66
N VAL A 118 -4.98 -2.04 5.05
CA VAL A 118 -5.05 -2.96 6.17
C VAL A 118 -5.25 -4.39 5.67
N PHE A 119 -4.84 -5.36 6.49
CA PHE A 119 -5.02 -6.78 6.23
C PHE A 119 -5.79 -7.38 7.40
N ALA A 120 -7.03 -7.80 7.14
CA ALA A 120 -7.98 -8.14 8.18
C ALA A 120 -8.66 -9.48 7.89
N ARG A 121 -8.98 -10.24 8.94
CA ARG A 121 -9.81 -11.44 8.87
C ARG A 121 -10.94 -11.37 9.89
N HIS A 122 -12.02 -12.07 9.61
CA HIS A 122 -13.09 -12.27 10.58
C HIS A 122 -13.07 -13.74 11.07
N PRO A 123 -13.25 -14.01 12.38
CA PRO A 123 -13.10 -15.38 12.92
C PRO A 123 -14.15 -16.36 12.41
N THR A 124 -15.33 -15.88 11.99
CA THR A 124 -16.45 -16.72 11.54
C THR A 124 -16.79 -16.57 10.05
N HIS A 125 -16.13 -15.68 9.31
CA HIS A 125 -16.39 -15.44 7.88
C HIS A 125 -15.09 -15.53 7.09
N GLY A 126 -15.04 -16.44 6.11
CA GLY A 126 -13.86 -16.63 5.26
C GLY A 126 -13.58 -15.42 4.35
N GLY A 127 -12.30 -15.19 4.05
CA GLY A 127 -11.89 -14.03 3.21
C GLY A 127 -12.52 -14.04 1.80
N ALA A 128 -12.71 -15.21 1.20
CA ALA A 128 -13.40 -15.33 -0.11
C ALA A 128 -14.88 -14.95 -0.02
N GLU A 129 -15.57 -15.39 1.03
CA GLU A 129 -16.97 -15.07 1.30
C GLU A 129 -17.16 -13.57 1.50
N LEU A 130 -16.35 -12.96 2.37
CA LEU A 130 -16.36 -11.52 2.62
C LEU A 130 -16.12 -10.72 1.32
N ALA A 131 -15.13 -11.10 0.53
CA ALA A 131 -14.84 -10.44 -0.73
C ALA A 131 -16.02 -10.55 -1.74
N ALA A 132 -16.68 -11.71 -1.79
CA ALA A 132 -17.84 -11.93 -2.66
C ALA A 132 -19.06 -11.12 -2.19
N ALA A 133 -19.35 -11.10 -0.87
CA ALA A 133 -20.44 -10.33 -0.29
C ALA A 133 -20.28 -8.83 -0.50
N LEU A 134 -19.08 -8.30 -0.29
CA LEU A 134 -18.74 -6.90 -0.54
C LEU A 134 -18.85 -6.54 -2.02
N ARG A 135 -18.39 -7.41 -2.93
CA ARG A 135 -18.51 -7.21 -4.38
C ARG A 135 -19.97 -7.08 -4.85
N LYS A 136 -20.89 -7.86 -4.28
CA LYS A 136 -22.33 -7.72 -4.57
C LYS A 136 -22.86 -6.33 -4.19
N GLN A 137 -22.26 -5.69 -3.18
CA GLN A 137 -22.58 -4.34 -2.74
C GLN A 137 -21.72 -3.25 -3.43
N ARG A 138 -20.99 -3.60 -4.50
CA ARG A 138 -20.10 -2.72 -5.26
C ARG A 138 -18.94 -2.15 -4.43
N VAL A 139 -18.50 -2.88 -3.42
CA VAL A 139 -17.29 -2.60 -2.64
C VAL A 139 -16.24 -3.64 -2.99
N LEU A 140 -15.07 -3.19 -3.44
CA LEU A 140 -14.01 -4.09 -3.89
C LEU A 140 -12.90 -4.14 -2.82
N VAL A 141 -12.61 -5.36 -2.37
CA VAL A 141 -11.44 -5.68 -1.56
C VAL A 141 -10.62 -6.76 -2.26
N ARG A 142 -9.37 -6.93 -1.86
CA ARG A 142 -8.52 -7.97 -2.44
C ARG A 142 -8.47 -9.19 -1.54
N HIS A 143 -8.88 -10.32 -2.07
CA HIS A 143 -8.68 -11.65 -1.48
C HIS A 143 -7.52 -12.38 -2.18
N PHE A 144 -6.81 -13.24 -1.44
CA PHE A 144 -5.72 -14.07 -1.95
C PHE A 144 -5.98 -15.52 -1.56
N ASP A 145 -6.26 -16.37 -2.55
CA ASP A 145 -6.36 -17.81 -2.33
C ASP A 145 -4.95 -18.42 -2.24
N LYS A 146 -4.33 -18.23 -1.09
CA LYS A 146 -2.98 -18.71 -0.78
C LYS A 146 -2.93 -19.27 0.64
N PRO A 147 -2.17 -20.35 0.90
CA PRO A 147 -1.96 -20.85 2.25
C PRO A 147 -1.58 -19.73 3.23
N ARG A 148 -2.09 -19.78 4.45
CA ARG A 148 -1.85 -18.85 5.57
C ARG A 148 -2.51 -17.48 5.46
N ILE A 149 -3.02 -17.06 4.28
CA ILE A 149 -3.67 -15.77 4.08
C ILE A 149 -5.06 -15.86 3.42
N ALA A 150 -5.57 -17.07 3.16
CA ALA A 150 -6.88 -17.27 2.52
C ALA A 150 -8.06 -16.73 3.34
N ASP A 151 -7.92 -16.61 4.67
CA ASP A 151 -8.96 -16.05 5.54
C ASP A 151 -8.95 -14.51 5.58
N TYR A 152 -7.91 -13.89 5.02
CA TYR A 152 -7.73 -12.45 5.06
C TYR A 152 -8.27 -11.76 3.81
N VAL A 153 -8.69 -10.51 3.99
CA VAL A 153 -8.90 -9.54 2.92
C VAL A 153 -7.97 -8.35 3.09
N ARG A 154 -7.40 -7.87 1.98
CA ARG A 154 -6.65 -6.61 1.94
C ARG A 154 -7.60 -5.49 1.56
N ILE A 155 -7.69 -4.48 2.40
CA ILE A 155 -8.54 -3.32 2.23
C ILE A 155 -7.66 -2.10 2.05
N THR A 156 -7.69 -1.50 0.87
CA THR A 156 -6.94 -0.26 0.58
C THR A 156 -7.63 0.91 1.29
N ILE A 157 -6.84 1.80 1.86
CA ILE A 157 -7.33 3.02 2.49
C ILE A 157 -7.73 4.02 1.42
N GLY A 158 -8.99 4.40 1.42
CA GLY A 158 -9.57 5.40 0.54
C GLY A 158 -9.98 6.69 1.27
N ALA A 159 -10.86 7.47 0.68
CA ALA A 159 -11.47 8.62 1.35
C ALA A 159 -12.44 8.16 2.45
N SER A 160 -12.76 9.06 3.41
CA SER A 160 -13.65 8.76 4.54
C SER A 160 -15.01 8.21 4.10
N THR A 161 -15.57 8.74 3.00
CA THR A 161 -16.82 8.27 2.41
C THR A 161 -16.74 6.84 1.87
N GLU A 162 -15.57 6.40 1.41
CA GLU A 162 -15.34 5.04 0.94
C GLU A 162 -15.22 4.08 2.13
N THR A 163 -14.57 4.51 3.22
CA THR A 163 -14.56 3.77 4.49
C THR A 163 -15.98 3.63 5.05
N ASP A 164 -16.77 4.70 5.09
CA ASP A 164 -18.17 4.63 5.56
C ASP A 164 -18.98 3.63 4.75
N ARG A 165 -18.82 3.64 3.43
CA ARG A 165 -19.49 2.69 2.54
C ARG A 165 -19.06 1.25 2.79
N LEU A 166 -17.76 1.01 3.01
CA LEU A 166 -17.24 -0.31 3.36
C LEU A 166 -17.84 -0.81 4.67
N LEU A 167 -17.79 0.00 5.72
CA LEU A 167 -18.30 -0.36 7.04
C LEU A 167 -19.80 -0.66 7.01
N ALA A 168 -20.59 0.16 6.35
CA ALA A 168 -22.01 -0.10 6.15
C ALA A 168 -22.30 -1.40 5.38
N ALA A 169 -21.45 -1.72 4.38
CA ALA A 169 -21.58 -2.97 3.63
C ALA A 169 -21.20 -4.20 4.47
N LEU A 170 -20.17 -4.08 5.30
CA LEU A 170 -19.77 -5.15 6.24
C LEU A 170 -20.84 -5.40 7.30
N THR A 171 -21.38 -4.36 7.93
CA THR A 171 -22.45 -4.51 8.94
C THR A 171 -23.63 -5.27 8.37
N ARG A 172 -24.13 -4.88 7.20
CA ARG A 172 -25.23 -5.62 6.53
C ARG A 172 -24.86 -7.06 6.18
N GLY A 173 -23.62 -7.29 5.75
CA GLY A 173 -23.15 -8.63 5.39
C GLY A 173 -23.07 -9.58 6.58
N LEU A 174 -22.59 -9.08 7.72
CA LEU A 174 -22.45 -9.87 8.96
C LEU A 174 -23.81 -10.18 9.60
N GLU A 175 -24.78 -9.26 9.54
CA GLU A 175 -26.14 -9.47 10.06
C GLU A 175 -26.90 -10.56 9.29
N HIS A 176 -26.70 -10.72 7.99
CA HIS A 176 -27.39 -11.71 7.16
C HIS A 176 -26.76 -13.11 7.20
N ALA A 177 -25.58 -13.24 7.79
CA ALA A 177 -24.85 -14.50 7.93
C ALA A 177 -24.92 -15.08 9.34
N ALA A 178 -25.67 -14.45 10.28
CA ALA A 178 -25.92 -15.03 11.60
C ALA A 178 -26.70 -16.33 11.42
N PRO A 179 -26.23 -17.49 11.94
CA PRO A 179 -26.99 -18.73 11.89
C PRO A 179 -28.24 -18.58 12.74
N SER A 180 -29.39 -18.89 12.14
CA SER A 180 -30.67 -19.09 12.81
C SER A 180 -30.65 -20.28 13.78
#